data_d650b463299edfbfb0161163b6a4a752
#
_entry.id   d650b463299edfbfb0161163b6a4a752
#
_cell.length_a   1.000
_cell.length_b   1.000
_cell.length_c   1.000
_cell.angle_alpha   90.00
_cell.angle_beta   90.00
_cell.angle_gamma   90.00
#
_symmetry.space_group_name_H-M   'P 1'
#
loop_
_entity.id
_entity.type
_entity.pdbx_description
1 polymer ?
#
loop_
_entity_poly.entity_id
_entity_poly.type
_entity_poly.pdbx_seq_one_letter_code
_entity_poly.pdbx_strand_id
1 'polypeptide(L)'
;MTRIMTSSWSLHRTLGQSMYQWPDLAGKPVLEGDGRGEIALLELPAQLALRGIGMLEICHFHFPRLDDGYINELRQALSENGIELFSILIDAGDIAHPDPDQRQREIGWIRAWMQIAARCGARCVRVIAGDAEPGAAGDWRAQEAVQISAEGLRHLAGVGRQLGLRVITENFRALGGRAGVLNAILDLCEGAVGLCVDFGNFKGPDKYDELAALMPRATSVHAKADFRKELQMDRTDFDRCLQLARDAAFAGPYSLIFSSPGDEWEGVAKTQEVVEAWL
;
A
#
# COMPACT_ATOMS: atom_id res chain seq x y z
N MET A 1 5.96 15.76 -13.92
CA MET A 1 4.92 15.04 -13.14
C MET A 1 5.41 14.94 -11.72
N THR A 2 4.61 15.35 -10.75
CA THR A 2 4.93 15.23 -9.32
C THR A 2 5.10 13.74 -9.00
N ARG A 3 6.23 13.37 -8.39
CA ARG A 3 6.52 11.99 -7.96
C ARG A 3 6.16 11.76 -6.50
N ILE A 4 5.43 12.69 -5.90
CA ILE A 4 5.03 12.68 -4.49
C ILE A 4 3.56 12.31 -4.38
N MET A 5 3.29 11.32 -3.56
CA MET A 5 1.95 10.92 -3.13
C MET A 5 1.91 10.76 -1.61
N THR A 6 0.74 10.60 -1.04
CA THR A 6 0.58 10.16 0.34
C THR A 6 -0.46 9.06 0.42
N SER A 7 -0.42 8.28 1.49
CA SER A 7 -1.45 7.31 1.82
C SER A 7 -2.45 7.90 2.81
N SER A 8 -3.72 7.57 2.66
CA SER A 8 -4.73 7.88 3.68
C SER A 8 -4.38 7.30 5.05
N TRP A 9 -3.53 6.27 5.12
CA TRP A 9 -2.98 5.75 6.38
C TRP A 9 -2.22 6.81 7.17
N SER A 10 -1.49 7.68 6.51
CA SER A 10 -0.72 8.75 7.16
C SER A 10 -1.60 9.80 7.83
N LEU A 11 -2.89 9.79 7.53
CA LEU A 11 -3.91 10.71 8.00
C LEU A 11 -5.09 9.97 8.65
N HIS A 12 -4.84 8.77 9.19
CA HIS A 12 -5.91 7.90 9.67
C HIS A 12 -6.65 8.47 10.90
N ARG A 13 -5.98 9.25 11.75
CA ARG A 13 -6.62 9.94 12.87
C ARG A 13 -7.41 11.15 12.37
N THR A 14 -6.84 11.90 11.44
CA THR A 14 -7.49 13.05 10.78
C THR A 14 -8.75 12.62 10.02
N LEU A 15 -8.73 11.46 9.36
CA LEU A 15 -9.88 10.93 8.60
C LEU A 15 -10.90 10.20 9.46
N GLY A 16 -10.54 9.78 10.69
CA GLY A 16 -11.37 8.87 11.47
C GLY A 16 -11.45 7.48 10.83
N GLN A 17 -11.14 6.44 11.59
CA GLN A 17 -11.13 5.10 11.06
C GLN A 17 -12.53 4.56 10.81
N SER A 18 -12.82 4.17 9.57
CA SER A 18 -13.92 3.28 9.22
C SER A 18 -13.31 1.98 8.74
N MET A 19 -13.51 0.89 9.44
CA MET A 19 -13.01 -0.41 8.99
C MET A 19 -14.14 -1.20 8.33
N TYR A 20 -14.11 -1.28 6.99
CA TYR A 20 -14.93 -2.26 6.27
C TYR A 20 -14.20 -3.59 6.26
N GLN A 21 -14.59 -4.50 7.12
CA GLN A 21 -14.35 -5.91 6.89
C GLN A 21 -15.47 -6.42 5.97
N TRP A 22 -15.20 -6.53 4.70
CA TRP A 22 -16.16 -6.98 3.70
C TRP A 22 -15.50 -7.94 2.72
N PRO A 23 -16.21 -8.86 2.10
CA PRO A 23 -17.63 -9.17 2.20
C PRO A 23 -17.81 -10.23 3.21
N ASP A 24 -18.04 -9.84 4.36
CA ASP A 24 -18.47 -10.86 5.23
C ASP A 24 -17.56 -12.07 5.44
N LEU A 25 -16.37 -11.84 5.91
CA LEU A 25 -16.02 -12.81 6.93
C LEU A 25 -17.06 -12.76 8.07
N ALA A 26 -17.92 -11.74 8.10
CA ALA A 26 -19.12 -11.62 8.91
C ALA A 26 -20.16 -10.61 8.39
N GLY A 27 -20.06 -10.12 7.12
CA GLY A 27 -21.11 -9.34 6.45
C GLY A 27 -21.48 -8.01 7.00
N LYS A 28 -20.71 -7.42 7.89
CA LYS A 28 -20.98 -6.09 8.40
C LYS A 28 -19.73 -5.25 8.45
N PRO A 29 -19.81 -3.96 8.05
CA PRO A 29 -18.73 -3.05 8.33
C PRO A 29 -18.51 -3.00 9.84
N VAL A 30 -17.30 -3.31 10.29
CA VAL A 30 -16.88 -3.07 11.66
C VAL A 30 -16.35 -1.66 11.70
N LEU A 31 -17.13 -0.75 12.29
CA LEU A 31 -16.67 0.58 12.63
C LEU A 31 -15.87 0.46 13.94
N GLU A 32 -14.56 0.68 13.89
CA GLU A 32 -13.79 0.96 15.09
C GLU A 32 -13.78 2.48 15.31
N GLY A 33 -14.34 2.91 16.42
CA GLY A 33 -14.59 4.32 16.72
C GLY A 33 -15.95 4.80 16.18
N ASP A 34 -16.18 6.09 16.27
CA ASP A 34 -17.40 6.73 15.75
C ASP A 34 -17.30 7.08 14.25
N GLY A 35 -16.21 6.70 13.60
CA GLY A 35 -15.93 6.96 12.18
C GLY A 35 -15.80 8.45 11.82
N ARG A 36 -15.73 9.34 12.83
CA ARG A 36 -15.64 10.78 12.64
C ARG A 36 -14.19 11.23 12.78
N GLY A 37 -13.62 11.65 11.66
CA GLY A 37 -12.38 12.40 11.63
C GLY A 37 -12.61 13.90 11.64
N GLU A 38 -11.54 14.65 11.61
CA GLU A 38 -11.55 16.10 11.45
C GLU A 38 -12.03 16.50 10.05
N ILE A 39 -11.72 15.65 9.04
CA ILE A 39 -12.14 15.83 7.65
C ILE A 39 -12.72 14.52 7.09
N ALA A 40 -13.62 14.64 6.13
CA ALA A 40 -14.11 13.51 5.35
C ALA A 40 -13.10 13.09 4.26
N LEU A 41 -13.14 11.82 3.82
CA LEU A 41 -12.30 11.34 2.72
C LEU A 41 -12.50 12.15 1.42
N LEU A 42 -13.71 12.68 1.19
CA LEU A 42 -14.00 13.55 0.02
C LEU A 42 -13.30 14.92 0.07
N GLU A 43 -12.91 15.38 1.26
CA GLU A 43 -12.20 16.65 1.44
C GLU A 43 -10.68 16.48 1.29
N LEU A 44 -10.19 15.25 1.42
CA LEU A 44 -8.76 14.95 1.37
C LEU A 44 -8.08 15.40 0.07
N PRO A 45 -8.65 15.23 -1.15
CA PRO A 45 -8.02 15.69 -2.38
C PRO A 45 -7.70 17.20 -2.37
N ALA A 46 -8.62 18.03 -1.87
CA ALA A 46 -8.38 19.48 -1.77
C ALA A 46 -7.24 19.80 -0.77
N GLN A 47 -7.18 19.08 0.35
CA GLN A 47 -6.12 19.26 1.33
C GLN A 47 -4.74 18.86 0.80
N LEU A 48 -4.66 17.84 -0.06
CA LEU A 48 -3.42 17.41 -0.71
C LEU A 48 -2.97 18.43 -1.76
N ALA A 49 -3.89 18.91 -2.59
CA ALA A 49 -3.59 19.92 -3.61
C ALA A 49 -2.98 21.20 -2.99
N LEU A 50 -3.53 21.67 -1.85
CA LEU A 50 -2.99 22.80 -1.10
C LEU A 50 -1.55 22.61 -0.61
N ARG A 51 -1.12 21.34 -0.47
CA ARG A 51 0.23 20.97 -0.01
C ARG A 51 1.16 20.53 -1.14
N GLY A 52 0.73 20.67 -2.40
CA GLY A 52 1.53 20.28 -3.56
C GLY A 52 1.67 18.77 -3.75
N ILE A 53 0.86 17.96 -3.06
CA ILE A 53 0.84 16.50 -3.20
C ILE A 53 -0.15 16.14 -4.31
N GLY A 54 0.35 15.57 -5.42
CA GLY A 54 -0.46 15.36 -6.63
C GLY A 54 -1.05 13.95 -6.78
N MET A 55 -0.75 13.03 -5.86
CA MET A 55 -1.20 11.64 -5.94
C MET A 55 -1.63 11.12 -4.57
N LEU A 56 -2.55 10.14 -4.56
CA LEU A 56 -3.14 9.57 -3.35
C LEU A 56 -3.20 8.05 -3.43
N GLU A 57 -2.94 7.40 -2.31
CA GLU A 57 -3.32 6.01 -2.04
C GLU A 57 -4.38 5.98 -0.95
N ILE A 58 -5.42 5.18 -1.12
CA ILE A 58 -6.50 5.07 -0.14
C ILE A 58 -6.52 3.65 0.42
N CYS A 59 -6.42 3.53 1.74
CA CYS A 59 -6.69 2.27 2.42
C CYS A 59 -8.17 1.91 2.30
N HIS A 60 -8.46 0.66 1.97
CA HIS A 60 -9.82 0.19 1.74
C HIS A 60 -10.76 0.49 2.92
N PHE A 61 -10.24 0.46 4.15
CA PHE A 61 -11.02 0.69 5.37
C PHE A 61 -11.33 2.18 5.66
N HIS A 62 -10.86 3.12 4.85
CA HIS A 62 -11.22 4.53 4.97
C HIS A 62 -12.45 4.92 4.13
N PHE A 63 -12.99 4.01 3.33
CA PHE A 63 -14.22 4.28 2.60
C PHE A 63 -15.42 4.24 3.56
N PRO A 64 -16.17 5.33 3.74
CA PRO A 64 -17.36 5.33 4.60
C PRO A 64 -18.58 4.70 3.94
N ARG A 65 -18.60 4.66 2.59
CA ARG A 65 -19.65 4.08 1.75
C ARG A 65 -19.08 3.59 0.43
N LEU A 66 -19.75 2.63 -0.22
CA LEU A 66 -19.33 2.02 -1.48
C LEU A 66 -20.40 2.11 -2.59
N ASP A 67 -21.46 2.90 -2.36
CA ASP A 67 -22.50 3.13 -3.36
C ASP A 67 -21.98 4.01 -4.53
N ASP A 68 -22.68 3.94 -5.66
CA ASP A 68 -22.29 4.63 -6.89
C ASP A 68 -22.23 6.15 -6.71
N GLY A 69 -23.10 6.71 -5.89
CA GLY A 69 -23.12 8.14 -5.59
C GLY A 69 -21.82 8.58 -4.96
N TYR A 70 -21.41 7.90 -3.88
CA TYR A 70 -20.19 8.23 -3.16
C TYR A 70 -18.91 8.04 -4.02
N ILE A 71 -18.85 6.95 -4.81
CA ILE A 71 -17.72 6.72 -5.70
C ILE A 71 -17.62 7.82 -6.77
N ASN A 72 -18.74 8.29 -7.31
CA ASN A 72 -18.74 9.40 -8.26
C ASN A 72 -18.31 10.72 -7.61
N GLU A 73 -18.77 11.01 -6.37
CA GLU A 73 -18.33 12.17 -5.59
C GLU A 73 -16.81 12.13 -5.34
N LEU A 74 -16.26 10.98 -4.99
CA LEU A 74 -14.81 10.82 -4.79
C LEU A 74 -14.03 11.07 -6.10
N ARG A 75 -14.48 10.49 -7.20
CA ARG A 75 -13.85 10.73 -8.52
C ARG A 75 -13.89 12.21 -8.91
N GLN A 76 -15.01 12.87 -8.66
CA GLN A 76 -15.15 14.31 -8.90
C GLN A 76 -14.18 15.10 -8.03
N ALA A 77 -14.12 14.85 -6.72
CA ALA A 77 -13.20 15.52 -5.82
C ALA A 77 -11.73 15.35 -6.22
N LEU A 78 -11.33 14.13 -6.62
CA LEU A 78 -9.99 13.86 -7.15
C LEU A 78 -9.70 14.67 -8.41
N SER A 79 -10.63 14.66 -9.39
CA SER A 79 -10.48 15.36 -10.67
C SER A 79 -10.44 16.88 -10.53
N GLU A 80 -11.32 17.45 -9.72
CA GLU A 80 -11.40 18.91 -9.47
C GLU A 80 -10.14 19.47 -8.82
N ASN A 81 -9.44 18.63 -8.03
CA ASN A 81 -8.22 19.01 -7.34
C ASN A 81 -6.94 18.53 -8.05
N GLY A 82 -7.06 17.88 -9.21
CA GLY A 82 -5.91 17.39 -9.97
C GLY A 82 -5.12 16.28 -9.26
N ILE A 83 -5.78 15.48 -8.42
CA ILE A 83 -5.16 14.38 -7.67
C ILE A 83 -5.34 13.06 -8.43
N GLU A 84 -4.25 12.38 -8.75
CA GLU A 84 -4.26 11.01 -9.28
C GLU A 84 -4.49 10.00 -8.15
N LEU A 85 -5.52 9.16 -8.25
CA LEU A 85 -5.65 8.00 -7.38
C LEU A 85 -4.70 6.90 -7.85
N PHE A 86 -3.55 6.80 -7.20
CA PHE A 86 -2.53 5.82 -7.59
C PHE A 86 -2.94 4.40 -7.21
N SER A 87 -3.37 4.17 -5.97
CA SER A 87 -3.67 2.81 -5.50
C SER A 87 -4.80 2.78 -4.47
N ILE A 88 -5.58 1.71 -4.49
CA ILE A 88 -6.32 1.27 -3.30
C ILE A 88 -5.47 0.22 -2.58
N LEU A 89 -5.19 0.47 -1.30
CA LEU A 89 -4.44 -0.43 -0.43
C LEU A 89 -5.41 -1.40 0.24
N ILE A 90 -5.34 -2.68 -0.14
CA ILE A 90 -6.18 -3.74 0.42
C ILE A 90 -5.37 -4.44 1.51
N ASP A 91 -5.67 -4.14 2.78
CA ASP A 91 -4.92 -4.59 3.96
C ASP A 91 -5.49 -5.86 4.60
N ALA A 92 -6.44 -6.50 3.94
CA ALA A 92 -7.08 -7.72 4.40
C ALA A 92 -7.21 -8.73 3.26
N GLY A 93 -7.54 -9.97 3.63
CA GLY A 93 -7.59 -11.10 2.71
C GLY A 93 -6.23 -11.80 2.59
N ASP A 94 -6.23 -13.13 2.80
CA ASP A 94 -5.04 -13.98 2.72
C ASP A 94 -5.10 -14.88 1.50
N ILE A 95 -4.43 -14.48 0.42
CA ILE A 95 -4.34 -15.24 -0.83
C ILE A 95 -3.45 -16.49 -0.71
N ALA A 96 -2.74 -16.65 0.40
CA ALA A 96 -1.88 -17.78 0.71
C ALA A 96 -2.46 -18.67 1.83
N HIS A 97 -3.73 -18.45 2.22
CA HIS A 97 -4.36 -19.25 3.27
C HIS A 97 -4.28 -20.75 2.96
N PRO A 98 -3.88 -21.60 3.91
CA PRO A 98 -3.67 -23.04 3.67
C PRO A 98 -4.98 -23.77 3.29
N ASP A 99 -6.11 -23.38 3.90
CA ASP A 99 -7.43 -23.89 3.52
C ASP A 99 -7.86 -23.29 2.17
N PRO A 100 -8.05 -24.11 1.11
CA PRO A 100 -8.39 -23.63 -0.22
C PRO A 100 -9.78 -22.96 -0.29
N ASP A 101 -10.75 -23.37 0.51
CA ASP A 101 -12.08 -22.79 0.51
C ASP A 101 -12.03 -21.39 1.16
N GLN A 102 -11.27 -21.25 2.25
CA GLN A 102 -11.01 -19.94 2.86
C GLN A 102 -10.28 -19.03 1.87
N ARG A 103 -9.22 -19.52 1.25
CA ARG A 103 -8.43 -18.79 0.26
C ARG A 103 -9.30 -18.28 -0.90
N GLN A 104 -10.23 -19.09 -1.41
CA GLN A 104 -11.14 -18.66 -2.47
C GLN A 104 -12.11 -17.57 -2.01
N ARG A 105 -12.59 -17.62 -0.78
CA ARG A 105 -13.41 -16.53 -0.20
C ARG A 105 -12.61 -15.23 -0.11
N GLU A 106 -11.37 -15.31 0.38
CA GLU A 106 -10.47 -14.14 0.51
C GLU A 106 -10.14 -13.53 -0.87
N ILE A 107 -9.83 -14.35 -1.87
CA ILE A 107 -9.62 -13.90 -3.25
C ILE A 107 -10.90 -13.27 -3.82
N GLY A 108 -12.07 -13.82 -3.54
CA GLY A 108 -13.36 -13.26 -3.94
C GLY A 108 -13.58 -11.85 -3.36
N TRP A 109 -13.23 -11.67 -2.11
CA TRP A 109 -13.29 -10.41 -1.40
C TRP A 109 -12.32 -9.36 -1.99
N ILE A 110 -11.07 -9.74 -2.24
CA ILE A 110 -10.09 -8.86 -2.89
C ILE A 110 -10.59 -8.44 -4.28
N ARG A 111 -11.14 -9.36 -5.07
CA ARG A 111 -11.70 -9.05 -6.40
C ARG A 111 -12.83 -8.02 -6.34
N ALA A 112 -13.68 -8.05 -5.33
CA ALA A 112 -14.72 -7.05 -5.17
C ALA A 112 -14.12 -5.66 -4.87
N TRP A 113 -13.07 -5.57 -4.05
CA TRP A 113 -12.33 -4.33 -3.86
C TRP A 113 -11.62 -3.86 -5.14
N MET A 114 -11.14 -4.76 -5.97
CA MET A 114 -10.57 -4.39 -7.27
C MET A 114 -11.64 -3.75 -8.19
N GLN A 115 -12.88 -4.22 -8.16
CA GLN A 115 -13.98 -3.59 -8.90
C GLN A 115 -14.25 -2.16 -8.38
N ILE A 116 -14.24 -1.97 -7.06
CA ILE A 116 -14.38 -0.65 -6.44
C ILE A 116 -13.22 0.25 -6.86
N ALA A 117 -11.97 -0.24 -6.80
CA ALA A 117 -10.79 0.50 -7.22
C ALA A 117 -10.87 0.97 -8.69
N ALA A 118 -11.30 0.10 -9.59
CA ALA A 118 -11.51 0.44 -10.99
C ALA A 118 -12.59 1.53 -11.16
N ARG A 119 -13.69 1.43 -10.43
CA ARG A 119 -14.77 2.43 -10.44
C ARG A 119 -14.31 3.77 -9.88
N CYS A 120 -13.42 3.78 -8.87
CA CYS A 120 -12.80 4.99 -8.36
C CYS A 120 -11.78 5.61 -9.34
N GLY A 121 -11.36 4.90 -10.37
CA GLY A 121 -10.34 5.34 -11.32
C GLY A 121 -8.91 5.16 -10.80
N ALA A 122 -8.69 4.23 -9.88
CA ALA A 122 -7.36 3.89 -9.41
C ALA A 122 -6.49 3.31 -10.53
N ARG A 123 -5.19 3.58 -10.49
CA ARG A 123 -4.21 3.00 -11.42
C ARG A 123 -3.75 1.61 -10.98
N CYS A 124 -3.62 1.43 -9.66
CA CYS A 124 -3.14 0.20 -9.06
C CYS A 124 -4.08 -0.30 -7.95
N VAL A 125 -3.90 -1.54 -7.57
CA VAL A 125 -4.34 -2.08 -6.28
C VAL A 125 -3.16 -2.77 -5.61
N ARG A 126 -2.95 -2.52 -4.33
CA ARG A 126 -1.97 -3.24 -3.54
C ARG A 126 -2.66 -4.38 -2.81
N VAL A 127 -2.16 -5.59 -3.04
CA VAL A 127 -2.62 -6.84 -2.43
C VAL A 127 -1.47 -7.42 -1.61
N ILE A 128 -1.76 -7.90 -0.40
CA ILE A 128 -0.80 -8.53 0.50
C ILE A 128 -0.40 -9.90 -0.06
N ALA A 129 0.90 -10.22 0.00
CA ALA A 129 1.43 -11.50 -0.51
C ALA A 129 0.88 -12.72 0.25
N GLY A 130 0.49 -12.55 1.51
CA GLY A 130 -0.12 -13.55 2.36
C GLY A 130 0.47 -13.59 3.77
N ASP A 131 -0.25 -14.26 4.67
CA ASP A 131 0.08 -14.38 6.09
C ASP A 131 0.69 -15.73 6.47
N ALA A 132 0.85 -16.65 5.49
CA ALA A 132 1.54 -17.92 5.73
C ALA A 132 3.01 -17.67 6.08
N GLU A 133 3.50 -18.34 7.13
CA GLU A 133 4.90 -18.27 7.49
C GLU A 133 5.77 -18.95 6.43
N PRO A 134 6.79 -18.26 5.89
CA PRO A 134 7.74 -18.94 5.02
C PRO A 134 8.53 -19.96 5.83
N GLY A 135 8.78 -21.13 5.28
CA GLY A 135 9.60 -22.16 5.91
C GLY A 135 11.05 -21.69 6.15
N ALA A 136 11.92 -22.65 6.55
CA ALA A 136 13.33 -22.36 6.72
C ALA A 136 13.97 -21.88 5.41
N ALA A 137 15.03 -21.08 5.53
CA ALA A 137 15.79 -20.60 4.37
C ALA A 137 16.26 -21.75 3.47
N GLY A 138 16.14 -21.59 2.15
CA GLY A 138 16.44 -22.60 1.18
C GLY A 138 15.95 -22.15 -0.22
N ASP A 139 15.50 -23.11 -1.01
CA ASP A 139 14.82 -22.77 -2.27
C ASP A 139 13.41 -22.23 -1.98
N TRP A 140 13.29 -20.92 -1.89
CA TRP A 140 12.02 -20.25 -1.64
C TRP A 140 10.96 -20.58 -2.69
N ARG A 141 11.36 -20.78 -3.95
CA ARG A 141 10.43 -21.08 -5.06
C ARG A 141 9.76 -22.44 -4.89
N ALA A 142 10.42 -23.39 -4.23
CA ALA A 142 9.87 -24.73 -3.97
C ALA A 142 8.89 -24.77 -2.80
N GLN A 143 8.79 -23.70 -2.01
CA GLN A 143 7.88 -23.67 -0.86
C GLN A 143 6.43 -23.49 -1.30
N GLU A 144 5.55 -24.32 -0.76
CA GLU A 144 4.12 -24.34 -1.11
C GLU A 144 3.45 -22.97 -0.90
N ALA A 145 3.67 -22.32 0.24
CA ALA A 145 3.11 -20.99 0.53
C ALA A 145 3.53 -19.94 -0.51
N VAL A 146 4.77 -19.99 -1.00
CA VAL A 146 5.29 -19.10 -2.03
C VAL A 146 4.62 -19.35 -3.38
N GLN A 147 4.42 -20.61 -3.74
CA GLN A 147 3.74 -21.00 -4.97
C GLN A 147 2.26 -20.59 -4.95
N ILE A 148 1.57 -20.86 -3.84
CA ILE A 148 0.16 -20.48 -3.65
C ILE A 148 0.01 -18.94 -3.73
N SER A 149 0.88 -18.18 -3.06
CA SER A 149 0.88 -16.72 -3.12
C SER A 149 1.08 -16.21 -4.55
N ALA A 150 2.07 -16.74 -5.26
CA ALA A 150 2.35 -16.34 -6.65
C ALA A 150 1.19 -16.69 -7.59
N GLU A 151 0.53 -17.84 -7.41
CA GLU A 151 -0.65 -18.22 -8.17
C GLU A 151 -1.81 -17.25 -7.91
N GLY A 152 -2.10 -16.94 -6.64
CA GLY A 152 -3.13 -15.98 -6.24
C GLY A 152 -2.87 -14.59 -6.83
N LEU A 153 -1.64 -14.08 -6.73
CA LEU A 153 -1.25 -12.79 -7.30
C LEU A 153 -1.36 -12.77 -8.83
N ARG A 154 -0.94 -13.82 -9.52
CA ARG A 154 -1.09 -13.93 -10.99
C ARG A 154 -2.56 -13.96 -11.40
N HIS A 155 -3.40 -14.71 -10.68
CA HIS A 155 -4.84 -14.72 -10.89
C HIS A 155 -5.41 -13.30 -10.77
N LEU A 156 -5.12 -12.60 -9.68
CA LEU A 156 -5.57 -11.22 -9.45
C LEU A 156 -5.00 -10.25 -10.48
N ALA A 157 -3.76 -10.42 -10.92
CA ALA A 157 -3.20 -9.62 -12.01
C ALA A 157 -3.94 -9.82 -13.33
N GLY A 158 -4.42 -11.04 -13.60
CA GLY A 158 -5.33 -11.32 -14.71
C GLY A 158 -6.65 -10.54 -14.63
N VAL A 159 -7.27 -10.54 -13.46
CA VAL A 159 -8.48 -9.73 -13.18
C VAL A 159 -8.17 -8.23 -13.32
N GLY A 160 -7.04 -7.79 -12.75
CA GLY A 160 -6.60 -6.38 -12.85
C GLY A 160 -6.49 -5.89 -14.28
N ARG A 161 -5.88 -6.67 -15.17
CA ARG A 161 -5.79 -6.32 -16.60
C ARG A 161 -7.16 -6.10 -17.25
N GLN A 162 -8.15 -6.92 -16.89
CA GLN A 162 -9.53 -6.77 -17.41
C GLN A 162 -10.20 -5.49 -16.89
N LEU A 163 -9.83 -5.06 -15.69
CA LEU A 163 -10.36 -3.86 -15.03
C LEU A 163 -9.53 -2.59 -15.31
N GLY A 164 -8.44 -2.68 -16.08
CA GLY A 164 -7.52 -1.57 -16.30
C GLY A 164 -6.63 -1.23 -15.09
N LEU A 165 -6.47 -2.16 -14.15
CA LEU A 165 -5.68 -2.00 -12.94
C LEU A 165 -4.36 -2.78 -13.02
N ARG A 166 -3.30 -2.22 -12.44
CA ARG A 166 -2.08 -2.98 -12.12
C ARG A 166 -2.16 -3.51 -10.69
N VAL A 167 -1.93 -4.80 -10.51
CA VAL A 167 -1.74 -5.38 -9.18
C VAL A 167 -0.29 -5.15 -8.75
N ILE A 168 -0.09 -4.64 -7.55
CA ILE A 168 1.20 -4.56 -6.87
C ILE A 168 1.10 -5.28 -5.53
N THR A 169 2.21 -5.79 -5.02
CA THR A 169 2.32 -6.30 -3.66
C THR A 169 3.31 -5.45 -2.86
N GLU A 170 3.57 -5.80 -1.60
CA GLU A 170 4.40 -5.00 -0.70
C GLU A 170 5.25 -5.89 0.19
N ASN A 171 6.40 -5.42 0.65
CA ASN A 171 7.15 -6.05 1.73
C ASN A 171 6.43 -5.82 3.08
N PHE A 172 5.31 -6.50 3.23
CA PHE A 172 4.39 -6.39 4.36
C PHE A 172 3.86 -7.75 4.78
N ARG A 173 3.69 -7.98 6.07
CA ARG A 173 3.28 -9.24 6.71
C ARG A 173 4.24 -10.42 6.44
N ALA A 174 3.81 -11.66 6.73
CA ALA A 174 4.68 -12.83 6.83
C ALA A 174 5.44 -13.13 5.53
N LEU A 175 4.73 -13.36 4.41
CA LEU A 175 5.38 -13.64 3.12
C LEU A 175 6.10 -12.44 2.53
N GLY A 176 5.74 -11.22 2.91
CA GLY A 176 6.45 -9.99 2.58
C GLY A 176 7.61 -9.67 3.52
N GLY A 177 7.78 -10.41 4.61
CA GLY A 177 8.74 -10.13 5.68
C GLY A 177 10.20 -10.45 5.35
N ARG A 178 10.49 -11.03 4.16
CA ARG A 178 11.85 -11.33 3.68
C ARG A 178 11.96 -11.05 2.19
N ALA A 179 12.99 -10.33 1.78
CA ALA A 179 13.21 -10.00 0.37
C ALA A 179 13.40 -11.24 -0.50
N GLY A 180 14.09 -12.28 0.00
CA GLY A 180 14.27 -13.53 -0.73
C GLY A 180 12.95 -14.22 -1.06
N VAL A 181 12.01 -14.27 -0.12
CA VAL A 181 10.66 -14.82 -0.31
C VAL A 181 9.89 -13.99 -1.34
N LEU A 182 9.86 -12.68 -1.15
CA LEU A 182 9.11 -11.78 -2.02
C LEU A 182 9.66 -11.76 -3.45
N ASN A 183 10.99 -11.81 -3.61
CA ASN A 183 11.63 -11.96 -4.91
C ASN A 183 11.25 -13.28 -5.59
N ALA A 184 11.19 -14.39 -4.85
CA ALA A 184 10.75 -15.68 -5.39
C ALA A 184 9.29 -15.64 -5.88
N ILE A 185 8.39 -15.00 -5.10
CA ILE A 185 6.99 -14.78 -5.50
C ILE A 185 6.92 -13.94 -6.79
N LEU A 186 7.65 -12.83 -6.84
CA LEU A 186 7.66 -11.94 -8.01
C LEU A 186 8.28 -12.59 -9.24
N ASP A 187 9.29 -13.45 -9.08
CA ASP A 187 9.85 -14.24 -10.18
C ASP A 187 8.81 -15.20 -10.76
N LEU A 188 8.07 -15.89 -9.89
CA LEU A 188 6.98 -16.78 -10.30
C LEU A 188 5.80 -16.00 -10.94
N CYS A 189 5.66 -14.71 -10.64
CA CYS A 189 4.66 -13.83 -11.27
C CYS A 189 5.09 -13.34 -12.67
N GLU A 190 6.32 -13.57 -13.11
CA GLU A 190 6.81 -13.29 -14.48
C GLU A 190 6.52 -11.85 -14.95
N GLY A 191 6.65 -10.87 -14.05
CA GLY A 191 6.43 -9.45 -14.35
C GLY A 191 4.95 -9.00 -14.34
N ALA A 192 4.00 -9.90 -14.10
CA ALA A 192 2.58 -9.57 -14.05
C ALA A 192 2.20 -8.69 -12.83
N VAL A 193 3.01 -8.72 -11.78
CA VAL A 193 2.78 -8.04 -10.50
C VAL A 193 3.91 -7.05 -10.24
N GLY A 194 3.55 -5.86 -9.77
CA GLY A 194 4.52 -4.85 -9.33
C GLY A 194 4.83 -4.95 -7.85
N LEU A 195 5.72 -4.08 -7.38
CA LEU A 195 6.16 -4.04 -5.98
C LEU A 195 6.10 -2.62 -5.41
N CYS A 196 5.48 -2.46 -4.27
CA CYS A 196 5.65 -1.33 -3.37
C CYS A 196 6.74 -1.71 -2.35
N VAL A 197 7.80 -0.90 -2.25
CA VAL A 197 8.85 -1.11 -1.24
C VAL A 197 8.62 -0.13 -0.09
N ASP A 198 8.25 -0.67 1.07
CA ASP A 198 8.09 0.12 2.31
C ASP A 198 9.40 0.14 3.10
N PHE A 199 9.94 1.33 3.36
CA PHE A 199 11.19 1.53 4.09
C PHE A 199 11.11 1.17 5.57
N GLY A 200 9.91 1.17 6.13
CA GLY A 200 9.70 0.93 7.56
C GLY A 200 9.30 -0.49 7.93
N ASN A 201 9.01 -1.37 6.96
CA ASN A 201 8.50 -2.71 7.26
C ASN A 201 9.61 -3.73 7.55
N PHE A 202 10.83 -3.52 7.07
CA PHE A 202 11.98 -4.28 7.53
C PHE A 202 12.62 -3.61 8.75
N LYS A 203 13.09 -4.42 9.69
CA LYS A 203 13.74 -3.98 10.94
C LYS A 203 15.00 -4.80 11.21
N GLY A 204 15.82 -4.31 12.11
CA GLY A 204 17.04 -5.02 12.55
C GLY A 204 18.24 -4.80 11.62
N PRO A 205 19.31 -5.60 11.78
CA PRO A 205 20.60 -5.39 11.11
C PRO A 205 20.51 -5.57 9.59
N ASP A 206 19.63 -6.47 9.12
CA ASP A 206 19.52 -6.85 7.71
C ASP A 206 18.59 -5.92 6.90
N LYS A 207 17.96 -4.92 7.56
CA LYS A 207 16.98 -4.00 6.94
C LYS A 207 17.43 -3.47 5.59
N TYR A 208 18.65 -2.98 5.52
CA TYR A 208 19.13 -2.30 4.30
C TYR A 208 19.49 -3.28 3.19
N ASP A 209 19.98 -4.46 3.53
CA ASP A 209 20.30 -5.52 2.56
C ASP A 209 18.99 -6.08 1.97
N GLU A 210 17.95 -6.27 2.80
CA GLU A 210 16.61 -6.64 2.37
C GLU A 210 15.98 -5.57 1.46
N LEU A 211 16.08 -4.28 1.82
CA LEU A 211 15.60 -3.19 0.98
C LEU A 211 16.37 -3.11 -0.35
N ALA A 212 17.71 -3.20 -0.30
CA ALA A 212 18.54 -3.17 -1.50
C ALA A 212 18.19 -4.29 -2.48
N ALA A 213 17.84 -5.49 -1.97
CA ALA A 213 17.45 -6.63 -2.79
C ALA A 213 16.08 -6.44 -3.48
N LEU A 214 15.20 -5.58 -2.96
CA LEU A 214 13.87 -5.31 -3.52
C LEU A 214 13.83 -4.08 -4.42
N MET A 215 14.63 -3.05 -4.13
CA MET A 215 14.58 -1.75 -4.80
C MET A 215 14.63 -1.82 -6.33
N PRO A 216 15.42 -2.70 -6.99
CA PRO A 216 15.44 -2.80 -8.46
C PRO A 216 14.10 -3.20 -9.09
N ARG A 217 13.15 -3.71 -8.29
CA ARG A 217 11.82 -4.15 -8.73
C ARG A 217 10.71 -3.17 -8.34
N ALA A 218 11.04 -2.11 -7.62
CA ALA A 218 10.07 -1.18 -7.09
C ALA A 218 9.24 -0.49 -8.19
N THR A 219 7.93 -0.55 -8.06
CA THR A 219 6.94 0.22 -8.83
C THR A 219 6.61 1.53 -8.13
N SER A 220 6.54 1.48 -6.80
CA SER A 220 6.36 2.62 -5.90
C SER A 220 7.15 2.37 -4.61
N VAL A 221 7.32 3.43 -3.83
CA VAL A 221 7.97 3.37 -2.53
C VAL A 221 7.06 3.98 -1.47
N HIS A 222 6.88 3.30 -0.35
CA HIS A 222 6.39 3.89 0.88
C HIS A 222 7.59 4.50 1.64
N ALA A 223 7.74 5.80 1.49
CA ALA A 223 8.77 6.59 2.18
C ALA A 223 8.37 6.78 3.64
N LYS A 224 8.54 5.72 4.42
CA LYS A 224 8.17 5.65 5.82
C LYS A 224 9.38 5.91 6.71
N ALA A 225 9.42 7.12 7.28
CA ALA A 225 10.43 7.50 8.23
C ALA A 225 10.03 7.12 9.66
N ASP A 226 10.99 6.72 10.49
CA ASP A 226 10.79 6.58 11.92
C ASP A 226 10.92 7.95 12.61
N PHE A 227 9.92 8.30 13.43
CA PHE A 227 9.92 9.52 14.23
C PHE A 227 10.01 9.20 15.71
N ARG A 228 10.83 9.97 16.41
CA ARG A 228 10.95 9.97 17.87
C ARG A 228 10.00 11.00 18.47
N LYS A 229 10.12 11.28 19.77
CA LYS A 229 9.36 12.34 20.44
C LYS A 229 9.49 13.67 19.70
N GLU A 230 8.45 14.51 19.78
CA GLU A 230 8.42 15.86 19.19
C GLU A 230 8.66 15.86 17.68
N LEU A 231 8.20 14.82 16.99
CA LEU A 231 8.32 14.67 15.53
C LEU A 231 9.78 14.81 15.03
N GLN A 232 10.74 14.31 15.82
CA GLN A 232 12.13 14.21 15.38
C GLN A 232 12.30 12.98 14.48
N MET A 233 12.51 13.21 13.19
CA MET A 233 12.79 12.16 12.22
C MET A 233 14.17 11.52 12.45
N ASP A 234 14.26 10.20 12.37
CA ASP A 234 15.54 9.51 12.25
C ASP A 234 16.12 9.68 10.84
N ARG A 235 16.80 10.83 10.64
CA ARG A 235 17.38 11.19 9.34
C ARG A 235 18.43 10.20 8.88
N THR A 236 19.19 9.61 9.80
CA THR A 236 20.26 8.67 9.45
C THR A 236 19.68 7.42 8.77
N ASP A 237 18.63 6.86 9.33
CA ASP A 237 17.92 5.72 8.74
C ASP A 237 17.22 6.11 7.43
N PHE A 238 16.50 7.21 7.44
CA PHE A 238 15.67 7.60 6.29
C PHE A 238 16.51 7.99 5.07
N ASP A 239 17.58 8.78 5.27
CA ASP A 239 18.51 9.15 4.20
C ASP A 239 19.21 7.92 3.60
N ARG A 240 19.53 6.91 4.42
CA ARG A 240 20.08 5.63 3.92
C ARG A 240 19.07 4.87 3.05
N CYS A 241 17.80 4.83 3.44
CA CYS A 241 16.75 4.22 2.61
C CYS A 241 16.57 4.96 1.26
N LEU A 242 16.58 6.30 1.28
CA LEU A 242 16.51 7.11 0.06
C LEU A 242 17.74 6.92 -0.83
N GLN A 243 18.93 6.73 -0.24
CA GLN A 243 20.15 6.41 -1.00
C GLN A 243 20.00 5.07 -1.73
N LEU A 244 19.44 4.03 -1.09
CA LEU A 244 19.18 2.73 -1.76
C LEU A 244 18.25 2.89 -2.97
N ALA A 245 17.23 3.72 -2.85
CA ALA A 245 16.33 4.02 -3.98
C ALA A 245 17.09 4.72 -5.13
N ARG A 246 17.95 5.68 -4.80
CA ARG A 246 18.81 6.37 -5.78
C ARG A 246 19.78 5.42 -6.45
N ASP A 247 20.46 4.54 -5.69
CA ASP A 247 21.42 3.57 -6.19
C ASP A 247 20.78 2.56 -7.16
N ALA A 248 19.50 2.22 -6.90
CA ALA A 248 18.69 1.41 -7.79
C ALA A 248 18.09 2.17 -8.99
N ALA A 249 18.42 3.45 -9.17
CA ALA A 249 17.86 4.35 -10.19
C ALA A 249 16.31 4.37 -10.18
N PHE A 250 15.70 4.31 -8.99
CA PHE A 250 14.26 4.32 -8.85
C PHE A 250 13.65 5.61 -9.40
N ALA A 251 12.70 5.47 -10.32
CA ALA A 251 12.05 6.59 -11.00
C ALA A 251 10.53 6.68 -10.76
N GLY A 252 9.99 5.79 -9.91
CA GLY A 252 8.57 5.76 -9.54
C GLY A 252 8.17 6.79 -8.49
N PRO A 253 6.90 6.77 -8.05
CA PRO A 253 6.39 7.68 -7.04
C PRO A 253 6.78 7.24 -5.61
N TYR A 254 6.98 8.26 -4.75
CA TYR A 254 7.17 8.09 -3.30
C TYR A 254 5.89 8.45 -2.56
N SER A 255 5.36 7.53 -1.78
CA SER A 255 4.25 7.74 -0.85
C SER A 255 4.80 8.15 0.51
N LEU A 256 4.43 9.33 0.95
CA LEU A 256 4.81 9.86 2.25
C LEU A 256 4.00 9.12 3.32
N ILE A 257 4.66 8.27 4.09
CA ILE A 257 4.02 7.48 5.14
C ILE A 257 4.40 8.01 6.52
N PHE A 258 3.39 8.43 7.26
CA PHE A 258 3.50 8.81 8.66
C PHE A 258 2.63 7.90 9.53
N SER A 259 3.23 7.26 10.54
CA SER A 259 2.53 6.33 11.43
C SER A 259 2.97 6.48 12.89
N SER A 260 3.59 7.61 13.22
CA SER A 260 4.08 7.92 14.57
C SER A 260 3.08 8.79 15.35
N PRO A 261 3.21 8.88 16.68
CA PRO A 261 2.47 9.86 17.46
C PRO A 261 2.78 11.30 17.04
N GLY A 262 1.82 12.21 17.20
CA GLY A 262 1.95 13.63 16.87
C GLY A 262 0.99 14.07 15.79
N ASP A 263 1.14 15.30 15.32
CA ASP A 263 0.33 15.86 14.23
C ASP A 263 0.66 15.16 12.91
N GLU A 264 -0.37 14.64 12.23
CA GLU A 264 -0.21 13.85 11.01
C GLU A 264 0.21 14.72 9.83
N TRP A 265 -0.36 15.92 9.72
CA TRP A 265 0.01 16.84 8.63
C TRP A 265 1.43 17.36 8.79
N GLU A 266 1.87 17.63 10.02
CA GLU A 266 3.25 18.02 10.29
C GLU A 266 4.22 16.87 9.97
N GLY A 267 3.86 15.64 10.35
CA GLY A 267 4.66 14.45 10.04
C GLY A 267 4.79 14.21 8.53
N VAL A 268 3.69 14.33 7.78
CA VAL A 268 3.69 14.25 6.31
C VAL A 268 4.54 15.36 5.70
N ALA A 269 4.40 16.61 6.16
CA ALA A 269 5.17 17.74 5.64
C ALA A 269 6.69 17.57 5.87
N LYS A 270 7.11 17.11 7.05
CA LYS A 270 8.52 16.82 7.32
C LYS A 270 9.07 15.70 6.44
N THR A 271 8.28 14.68 6.17
CA THR A 271 8.67 13.59 5.26
C THR A 271 8.77 14.11 3.83
N GLN A 272 7.84 14.96 3.40
CA GLN A 272 7.82 15.59 2.08
C GLN A 272 9.09 16.42 1.84
N GLU A 273 9.42 17.31 2.76
CA GLU A 273 10.62 18.17 2.68
C GLU A 273 11.88 17.34 2.40
N VAL A 274 12.03 16.23 3.13
CA VAL A 274 13.20 15.37 2.96
C VAL A 274 13.16 14.65 1.61
N VAL A 275 12.04 14.04 1.22
CA VAL A 275 11.93 13.31 -0.05
C VAL A 275 12.15 14.25 -1.24
N GLU A 276 11.58 15.46 -1.22
CA GLU A 276 11.76 16.46 -2.29
C GLU A 276 13.24 16.87 -2.48
N ALA A 277 14.00 16.95 -1.39
CA ALA A 277 15.43 17.25 -1.47
C ALA A 277 16.26 16.13 -2.15
N TRP A 278 15.68 14.92 -2.28
CA TRP A 278 16.33 13.77 -2.93
C TRP A 278 15.88 13.55 -4.39
N LEU A 279 14.81 14.22 -4.84
CA LEU A 279 14.26 14.12 -6.21
C LEU A 279 14.95 15.06 -7.18
#